data_f78dfdf25122ca6cc7ccac32f41c5e74
#
_entry.id   f78dfdf25122ca6cc7ccac32f41c5e74
#
_cell.length_a   1.000
_cell.length_b   1.000
_cell.length_c   1.000
_cell.angle_alpha   90.00
_cell.angle_beta   90.00
_cell.angle_gamma   90.00
#
_symmetry.space_group_name_H-M   'P 1'
#
loop_
_entity.id
_entity.type
_entity.pdbx_description
1 polymer ?
#
loop_
_entity_poly.entity_id
_entity_poly.type
_entity_poly.pdbx_seq_one_letter_code
_entity_poly.pdbx_strand_id
1 'polypeptide(L)'
;ETPPDRKRAVLKRSSAWYFEEYLKQRWENGIRSGNALLPLIQERGYEGSLSNLQRLLAGWRRAEKQEQEGPIKEDQILAPVRDPETGHAISPVIAAALCIKPRGKFTLEQARKVEVLKEGSPAFTTMRRLAMRFNGILRGRKADPLPAWIDDAIETDLAPIVRFARTLNRDIDAVRNAIEMEWSNGQAEGQINRLKTLKRAMYGRAGPNLLRARMLPLHHTN
;
A
#
# COMPACT_ATOMS: atom_id res chain seq x y z
N GLU A 1 -31.66 -0.22 33.97
CA GLU A 1 -30.35 -0.71 34.45
C GLU A 1 -29.27 -0.15 33.54
N THR A 2 -28.45 0.74 34.08
CA THR A 2 -27.28 1.30 33.41
C THR A 2 -26.19 0.22 33.36
N PRO A 3 -25.57 -0.06 32.19
CA PRO A 3 -24.52 -1.05 32.10
C PRO A 3 -23.31 -0.66 32.97
N PRO A 4 -22.65 -1.62 33.64
CA PRO A 4 -21.56 -1.34 34.55
C PRO A 4 -20.39 -0.66 33.83
N ASP A 5 -19.86 0.38 34.49
CA ASP A 5 -18.72 1.15 34.02
C ASP A 5 -17.52 0.25 33.79
N ARG A 6 -17.09 0.07 32.52
CA ARG A 6 -15.93 -0.77 32.18
C ARG A 6 -14.67 -0.09 32.71
N LYS A 7 -14.05 -0.65 33.72
CA LYS A 7 -12.74 -0.21 34.21
C LYS A 7 -11.76 -0.15 33.02
N ARG A 8 -11.21 1.03 32.77
CA ARG A 8 -10.17 1.21 31.72
C ARG A 8 -9.01 0.29 32.02
N ALA A 9 -8.64 -0.55 31.05
CA ALA A 9 -7.49 -1.45 31.17
C ALA A 9 -6.21 -0.59 31.36
N VAL A 10 -5.35 -1.06 32.27
CA VAL A 10 -4.03 -0.43 32.49
C VAL A 10 -3.24 -0.46 31.19
N LEU A 11 -2.76 0.69 30.72
CA LEU A 11 -1.95 0.81 29.52
C LEU A 11 -0.62 0.06 29.72
N LYS A 12 -0.31 -0.87 28.83
CA LYS A 12 0.93 -1.65 28.83
C LYS A 12 2.01 -0.94 27.98
N ARG A 13 3.30 -1.20 28.25
CA ARG A 13 4.43 -0.70 27.45
C ARG A 13 4.41 -1.15 25.99
N SER A 14 3.69 -2.23 25.66
CA SER A 14 3.44 -2.67 24.28
C SER A 14 2.42 -1.81 23.53
N SER A 15 1.72 -0.89 24.22
CA SER A 15 0.76 0.02 23.63
C SER A 15 1.41 1.39 23.37
N ALA A 16 1.31 1.91 22.14
CA ALA A 16 1.79 3.25 21.81
C ALA A 16 1.10 4.35 22.64
N TRP A 17 -0.14 4.12 23.09
CA TRP A 17 -0.88 5.03 23.98
C TRP A 17 -0.21 5.26 25.33
N TYR A 18 0.63 4.32 25.79
CA TYR A 18 1.41 4.52 27.01
C TYR A 18 2.41 5.67 26.89
N PHE A 19 2.88 5.95 25.67
CA PHE A 19 3.84 7.00 25.35
C PHE A 19 3.19 8.22 24.69
N GLU A 20 1.86 8.37 24.80
CA GLU A 20 1.09 9.38 24.07
C GLU A 20 1.61 10.80 24.32
N GLU A 21 1.85 11.20 25.58
CA GLU A 21 2.33 12.54 25.91
C GLU A 21 3.70 12.85 25.28
N TYR A 22 4.62 11.90 25.38
CA TYR A 22 5.94 12.04 24.77
C TYR A 22 5.85 12.14 23.24
N LEU A 23 5.01 11.31 22.63
CA LEU A 23 4.80 11.32 21.18
C LEU A 23 4.14 12.62 20.72
N LYS A 24 3.19 13.18 21.47
CA LYS A 24 2.58 14.49 21.18
C LYS A 24 3.61 15.61 21.16
N GLN A 25 4.47 15.66 22.16
CA GLN A 25 5.55 16.65 22.21
C GLN A 25 6.48 16.56 20.99
N ARG A 26 6.82 15.34 20.54
CA ARG A 26 7.63 15.13 19.34
C ARG A 26 6.88 15.49 18.06
N TRP A 27 5.59 15.21 18.01
CA TRP A 27 4.71 15.57 16.92
C TRP A 27 4.61 17.09 16.73
N GLU A 28 4.41 17.83 17.81
CA GLU A 28 4.41 19.29 17.83
C GLU A 28 5.74 19.89 17.40
N ASN A 29 6.86 19.21 17.71
CA ASN A 29 8.21 19.57 17.24
C ASN A 29 8.48 19.17 15.78
N GLY A 30 7.44 18.73 15.03
CA GLY A 30 7.53 18.45 13.60
C GLY A 30 7.96 17.03 13.22
N ILE A 31 8.24 16.13 14.19
CA ILE A 31 8.58 14.73 13.90
C ILE A 31 7.29 13.92 13.71
N ARG A 32 6.87 13.75 12.46
CA ARG A 32 5.56 13.14 12.11
C ARG A 32 5.67 11.73 11.53
N SER A 33 6.90 11.26 11.25
CA SER A 33 7.15 9.93 10.70
C SER A 33 7.14 8.87 11.79
N GLY A 34 6.36 7.80 11.59
CA GLY A 34 6.32 6.65 12.51
C GLY A 34 7.68 5.94 12.61
N ASN A 35 8.46 5.89 11.53
CA ASN A 35 9.81 5.31 11.53
C ASN A 35 10.81 6.17 12.33
N ALA A 36 10.65 7.48 12.33
CA ALA A 36 11.47 8.38 13.13
C ALA A 36 11.09 8.36 14.62
N LEU A 37 9.80 8.19 14.92
CA LEU A 37 9.31 8.15 16.30
C LEU A 37 9.51 6.79 16.98
N LEU A 38 9.53 5.70 16.21
CA LEU A 38 9.65 4.34 16.76
C LEU A 38 10.92 4.14 17.60
N PRO A 39 12.14 4.44 17.10
CA PRO A 39 13.36 4.26 17.90
C PRO A 39 13.34 5.09 19.17
N LEU A 40 12.79 6.31 19.13
CA LEU A 40 12.72 7.20 20.29
C LEU A 40 11.87 6.66 21.44
N ILE A 41 10.78 5.92 21.13
CA ILE A 41 9.96 5.27 22.16
C ILE A 41 10.48 3.88 22.53
N GLN A 42 11.20 3.19 21.64
CA GLN A 42 11.88 1.93 21.96
C GLN A 42 12.98 2.13 22.99
N GLU A 43 13.77 3.18 22.89
CA GLU A 43 14.75 3.58 23.92
C GLU A 43 14.08 3.84 25.28
N ARG A 44 12.79 4.17 25.32
CA ARG A 44 11.98 4.39 26.52
C ARG A 44 11.22 3.15 26.99
N GLY A 45 11.51 2.00 26.38
CA GLY A 45 10.91 0.72 26.75
C GLY A 45 9.61 0.38 26.04
N TYR A 46 9.37 0.92 24.83
CA TYR A 46 8.26 0.48 23.99
C TYR A 46 8.55 -0.91 23.40
N GLU A 47 7.65 -1.85 23.65
CA GLU A 47 7.75 -3.25 23.21
C GLU A 47 6.75 -3.57 22.07
N GLY A 48 6.03 -2.57 21.58
CA GLY A 48 5.01 -2.75 20.56
C GLY A 48 5.57 -2.64 19.13
N SER A 49 4.71 -2.95 18.15
CA SER A 49 5.04 -2.88 16.74
C SER A 49 4.90 -1.47 16.16
N LEU A 50 5.60 -1.20 15.05
CA LEU A 50 5.41 0.00 14.25
C LEU A 50 3.94 0.20 13.85
N SER A 51 3.22 -0.88 13.51
CA SER A 51 1.79 -0.82 13.15
C SER A 51 0.91 -0.31 14.30
N ASN A 52 1.28 -0.60 15.54
CA ASN A 52 0.55 -0.11 16.71
C ASN A 52 0.81 1.39 16.92
N LEU A 53 2.04 1.85 16.74
CA LEU A 53 2.39 3.27 16.74
C LEU A 53 1.66 4.02 15.61
N GLN A 54 1.71 3.50 14.38
CA GLN A 54 1.04 4.13 13.23
C GLN A 54 -0.48 4.25 13.41
N ARG A 55 -1.11 3.33 14.17
CA ARG A 55 -2.54 3.44 14.49
C ARG A 55 -2.85 4.65 15.36
N LEU A 56 -2.00 4.95 16.32
CA LEU A 56 -2.10 6.16 17.15
C LEU A 56 -1.92 7.42 16.30
N LEU A 57 -0.82 7.47 15.52
CA LEU A 57 -0.48 8.62 14.68
C LEU A 57 -1.53 8.88 13.59
N ALA A 58 -2.18 7.84 13.06
CA ALA A 58 -3.26 8.01 12.09
C ALA A 58 -4.47 8.77 12.67
N GLY A 59 -4.73 8.63 13.97
CA GLY A 59 -5.76 9.42 14.67
C GLY A 59 -5.41 10.92 14.66
N TRP A 60 -4.17 11.25 14.98
CA TRP A 60 -3.71 12.65 15.03
C TRP A 60 -3.69 13.31 13.66
N ARG A 61 -3.23 12.59 12.63
CA ARG A 61 -3.26 13.08 11.23
C ARG A 61 -4.67 13.41 10.76
N ARG A 62 -5.66 12.57 11.14
CA ARG A 62 -7.08 12.85 10.81
C ARG A 62 -7.59 14.08 11.54
N ALA A 63 -7.24 14.24 12.83
CA ALA A 63 -7.65 15.40 13.60
C ALA A 63 -7.06 16.68 13.01
N GLU A 64 -5.76 16.72 12.72
CA GLU A 64 -5.10 17.87 12.07
C GLU A 64 -5.74 18.21 10.71
N LYS A 65 -6.06 17.18 9.92
CA LYS A 65 -6.69 17.37 8.61
C LYS A 65 -8.11 17.94 8.76
N GLN A 66 -8.88 17.44 9.72
CA GLN A 66 -10.22 17.97 10.00
C GLN A 66 -10.18 19.42 10.49
N GLU A 67 -9.18 19.79 11.29
CA GLU A 67 -8.98 21.17 11.74
C GLU A 67 -8.61 22.10 10.57
N GLN A 68 -7.81 21.63 9.63
CA GLN A 68 -7.38 22.41 8.45
C GLN A 68 -8.46 22.53 7.36
N GLU A 69 -9.27 21.48 7.16
CA GLU A 69 -10.26 21.42 6.06
C GLU A 69 -11.65 21.92 6.51
N GLY A 70 -11.90 22.11 7.82
CA GLY A 70 -13.23 22.42 8.36
C GLY A 70 -14.22 21.24 8.21
N PRO A 71 -15.49 21.40 8.55
CA PRO A 71 -16.49 20.34 8.38
C PRO A 71 -16.58 19.98 6.89
N ILE A 72 -16.38 18.70 6.58
CA ILE A 72 -16.51 18.15 5.23
C ILE A 72 -17.90 18.54 4.71
N LYS A 73 -17.95 19.48 3.76
CA LYS A 73 -19.18 19.76 3.02
C LYS A 73 -19.44 18.54 2.15
N GLU A 74 -20.52 17.81 2.40
CA GLU A 74 -20.98 16.64 1.65
C GLU A 74 -21.16 16.89 0.14
N ASP A 75 -21.09 18.13 -0.31
CA ASP A 75 -21.35 18.58 -1.68
C ASP A 75 -20.12 18.69 -2.61
N GLN A 76 -18.95 18.26 -2.21
CA GLN A 76 -17.85 18.15 -3.17
C GLN A 76 -17.86 16.78 -3.86
N ILE A 77 -18.94 16.49 -4.60
CA ILE A 77 -18.85 15.60 -5.76
C ILE A 77 -17.92 16.32 -6.75
N LEU A 78 -16.63 16.01 -6.66
CA LEU A 78 -15.64 16.54 -7.60
C LEU A 78 -16.15 16.25 -9.01
N ALA A 79 -16.37 17.30 -9.79
CA ALA A 79 -16.79 17.15 -11.17
C ALA A 79 -15.83 16.18 -11.88
N PRO A 80 -16.34 15.25 -12.70
CA PRO A 80 -15.50 14.27 -13.36
C PRO A 80 -14.47 14.97 -14.24
N VAL A 81 -13.20 14.61 -14.08
CA VAL A 81 -12.11 15.13 -14.93
C VAL A 81 -12.35 14.69 -16.36
N ARG A 82 -12.35 15.64 -17.29
CA ARG A 82 -12.66 15.40 -18.69
C ARG A 82 -11.40 15.36 -19.54
N ASP A 83 -11.43 14.51 -20.54
CA ASP A 83 -10.41 14.41 -21.58
C ASP A 83 -10.39 15.70 -22.40
N PRO A 84 -9.26 16.39 -22.53
CA PRO A 84 -9.18 17.67 -23.26
C PRO A 84 -9.44 17.53 -24.78
N GLU A 85 -9.30 16.33 -25.35
CA GLU A 85 -9.50 16.11 -26.78
C GLU A 85 -10.95 15.71 -27.11
N THR A 86 -11.55 14.86 -26.29
CA THR A 86 -12.88 14.30 -26.56
C THR A 86 -14.00 14.94 -25.76
N GLY A 87 -13.68 15.68 -24.67
CA GLY A 87 -14.65 16.23 -23.73
C GLY A 87 -15.33 15.19 -22.83
N HIS A 88 -15.08 13.90 -23.04
CA HIS A 88 -15.66 12.83 -22.22
C HIS A 88 -14.98 12.70 -20.87
N ALA A 89 -15.74 12.24 -19.87
CA ALA A 89 -15.17 11.95 -18.55
C ALA A 89 -14.10 10.85 -18.65
N ILE A 90 -12.92 11.08 -18.04
CA ILE A 90 -11.88 10.05 -17.96
C ILE A 90 -12.32 9.00 -16.96
N SER A 91 -12.46 7.76 -17.42
CA SER A 91 -12.89 6.68 -16.54
C SER A 91 -11.86 6.36 -15.45
N PRO A 92 -12.29 5.87 -14.25
CA PRO A 92 -11.38 5.47 -13.18
C PRO A 92 -10.37 4.41 -13.63
N VAL A 93 -10.74 3.53 -14.54
CA VAL A 93 -9.85 2.48 -15.08
C VAL A 93 -8.71 3.11 -15.90
N ILE A 94 -9.02 4.07 -16.77
CA ILE A 94 -8.02 4.82 -17.54
C ILE A 94 -7.12 5.62 -16.60
N ALA A 95 -7.70 6.32 -15.63
CA ALA A 95 -6.94 7.08 -14.64
C ALA A 95 -5.97 6.16 -13.85
N ALA A 96 -6.43 4.99 -13.41
CA ALA A 96 -5.60 4.01 -12.71
C ALA A 96 -4.44 3.50 -13.58
N ALA A 97 -4.72 3.15 -14.85
CA ALA A 97 -3.69 2.73 -15.80
C ALA A 97 -2.64 3.82 -16.05
N LEU A 98 -3.07 5.07 -16.21
CA LEU A 98 -2.19 6.22 -16.37
C LEU A 98 -1.43 6.53 -15.08
N CYS A 99 -2.01 6.30 -13.91
CA CYS A 99 -1.37 6.52 -12.62
C CYS A 99 -0.07 5.72 -12.47
N ILE A 100 -0.03 4.47 -12.91
CA ILE A 100 1.12 3.56 -12.78
C ILE A 100 2.06 3.58 -13.99
N LYS A 101 1.64 4.13 -15.13
CA LYS A 101 2.41 4.13 -16.38
C LYS A 101 3.59 5.11 -16.30
N PRO A 102 4.84 4.68 -16.61
CA PRO A 102 6.01 5.56 -16.64
C PRO A 102 5.90 6.67 -17.69
N ARG A 103 6.45 7.86 -17.37
CA ARG A 103 6.39 9.03 -18.25
C ARG A 103 6.92 8.77 -19.66
N GLY A 104 8.06 8.09 -19.79
CA GLY A 104 8.69 7.78 -21.07
C GLY A 104 7.91 6.78 -21.96
N LYS A 105 6.78 6.26 -21.48
CA LYS A 105 5.91 5.34 -22.23
C LYS A 105 4.56 5.98 -22.62
N PHE A 106 4.37 7.27 -22.36
CA PHE A 106 3.15 7.98 -22.75
C PHE A 106 3.13 8.29 -24.24
N THR A 107 1.94 8.20 -24.84
CA THR A 107 1.61 8.96 -26.05
C THR A 107 1.35 10.41 -25.67
N LEU A 108 1.36 11.32 -26.66
CA LEU A 108 1.05 12.74 -26.43
C LEU A 108 -0.34 12.94 -25.80
N GLU A 109 -1.33 12.21 -26.30
CA GLU A 109 -2.69 12.18 -25.76
C GLU A 109 -2.73 11.74 -24.29
N GLN A 110 -2.01 10.66 -23.95
CA GLN A 110 -1.94 10.17 -22.58
C GLN A 110 -1.25 11.17 -21.63
N ALA A 111 -0.23 11.86 -22.12
CA ALA A 111 0.44 12.91 -21.35
C ALA A 111 -0.53 14.05 -21.00
N ARG A 112 -1.33 14.50 -21.98
CA ARG A 112 -2.37 15.53 -21.77
C ARG A 112 -3.42 15.07 -20.74
N LYS A 113 -3.91 13.84 -20.85
CA LYS A 113 -4.84 13.27 -19.87
C LYS A 113 -4.25 13.23 -18.45
N VAL A 114 -2.96 12.92 -18.31
CA VAL A 114 -2.28 12.93 -17.02
C VAL A 114 -2.20 14.33 -16.42
N GLU A 115 -1.95 15.36 -17.23
CA GLU A 115 -1.89 16.74 -16.72
C GLU A 115 -3.27 17.20 -16.21
N VAL A 116 -4.35 17.01 -16.96
CA VAL A 116 -5.70 17.37 -16.49
C VAL A 116 -6.15 16.52 -15.27
N LEU A 117 -5.71 15.26 -15.18
CA LEU A 117 -5.97 14.43 -14.00
C LEU A 117 -5.23 14.94 -12.75
N LYS A 118 -4.01 15.48 -12.90
CA LYS A 118 -3.28 16.08 -11.80
C LYS A 118 -3.91 17.38 -11.31
N GLU A 119 -4.37 18.20 -12.24
CA GLU A 119 -5.03 19.48 -11.95
C GLU A 119 -6.38 19.25 -11.27
N GLY A 120 -7.16 18.30 -11.79
CA GLY A 120 -8.52 18.01 -11.31
C GLY A 120 -8.59 17.08 -10.12
N SER A 121 -7.49 16.41 -9.71
CA SER A 121 -7.51 15.42 -8.62
C SER A 121 -6.19 15.40 -7.83
N PRO A 122 -6.15 16.05 -6.65
CA PRO A 122 -5.00 15.96 -5.74
C PRO A 122 -4.69 14.51 -5.33
N ALA A 123 -5.73 13.68 -5.18
CA ALA A 123 -5.56 12.26 -4.89
C ALA A 123 -4.81 11.53 -6.01
N PHE A 124 -5.12 11.80 -7.29
CA PHE A 124 -4.40 11.24 -8.43
C PHE A 124 -2.93 11.67 -8.43
N THR A 125 -2.65 12.94 -8.16
CA THR A 125 -1.29 13.49 -8.09
C THR A 125 -0.46 12.76 -7.02
N THR A 126 -1.04 12.59 -5.82
CA THR A 126 -0.41 11.88 -4.70
C THR A 126 -0.19 10.41 -5.03
N MET A 127 -1.21 9.71 -5.53
CA MET A 127 -1.11 8.29 -5.92
C MET A 127 -0.06 8.08 -6.99
N ARG A 128 -0.02 8.95 -8.01
CA ARG A 128 0.97 8.86 -9.08
C ARG A 128 2.41 9.08 -8.58
N ARG A 129 2.62 10.05 -7.70
CA ARG A 129 3.92 10.28 -7.06
C ARG A 129 4.40 9.04 -6.33
N LEU A 130 3.53 8.43 -5.51
CA LEU A 130 3.84 7.21 -4.78
C LEU A 130 4.08 6.02 -5.71
N ALA A 131 3.26 5.83 -6.73
CA ALA A 131 3.42 4.76 -7.72
C ALA A 131 4.75 4.87 -8.47
N MET A 132 5.17 6.07 -8.87
CA MET A 132 6.45 6.28 -9.56
C MET A 132 7.64 6.01 -8.63
N ARG A 133 7.58 6.43 -7.38
CA ARG A 133 8.62 6.14 -6.37
C ARG A 133 8.73 4.64 -6.11
N PHE A 134 7.60 3.95 -5.94
CA PHE A 134 7.59 2.50 -5.75
C PHE A 134 8.17 1.74 -6.96
N ASN A 135 7.79 2.14 -8.17
CA ASN A 135 8.41 1.62 -9.39
C ASN A 135 9.91 1.86 -9.45
N GLY A 136 10.38 3.00 -8.92
CA GLY A 136 11.81 3.30 -8.80
C GLY A 136 12.53 2.33 -7.87
N ILE A 137 11.93 2.02 -6.71
CA ILE A 137 12.44 1.04 -5.73
C ILE A 137 12.58 -0.33 -6.39
N LEU A 138 11.50 -0.81 -7.06
CA LEU A 138 11.50 -2.11 -7.71
C LEU A 138 12.54 -2.22 -8.82
N ARG A 139 12.70 -1.18 -9.64
CA ARG A 139 13.68 -1.18 -10.76
C ARG A 139 15.10 -1.00 -10.29
N GLY A 140 15.30 -0.20 -9.24
CA GLY A 140 16.61 0.04 -8.63
C GLY A 140 17.14 -1.14 -7.86
N ARG A 141 16.31 -2.15 -7.56
CA ARG A 141 16.63 -3.31 -6.73
C ARG A 141 17.29 -2.93 -5.39
N LYS A 142 16.86 -1.80 -4.82
CA LYS A 142 17.33 -1.29 -3.53
C LYS A 142 16.14 -1.11 -2.61
N ALA A 143 16.12 -1.83 -1.50
CA ALA A 143 15.01 -1.79 -0.55
C ALA A 143 15.13 -0.68 0.50
N ASP A 144 16.28 -0.01 0.60
CA ASP A 144 16.51 1.06 1.60
C ASP A 144 15.43 2.15 1.60
N PRO A 145 14.90 2.63 0.44
CA PRO A 145 13.85 3.65 0.45
C PRO A 145 12.45 3.13 0.79
N LEU A 146 12.26 1.80 0.91
CA LEU A 146 10.95 1.18 1.11
C LEU A 146 10.28 1.60 2.43
N PRO A 147 10.96 1.65 3.60
CA PRO A 147 10.35 2.09 4.84
C PRO A 147 9.82 3.52 4.76
N ALA A 148 10.61 4.45 4.23
CA ALA A 148 10.19 5.84 4.05
C ALA A 148 9.02 5.96 3.05
N TRP A 149 8.99 5.12 2.01
CA TRP A 149 7.86 5.06 1.09
C TRP A 149 6.59 4.56 1.79
N ILE A 150 6.71 3.54 2.64
CA ILE A 150 5.58 3.00 3.42
C ILE A 150 4.99 4.07 4.34
N ASP A 151 5.83 4.82 5.04
CA ASP A 151 5.38 5.90 5.91
C ASP A 151 4.65 6.99 5.13
N ASP A 152 5.25 7.48 4.05
CA ASP A 152 4.63 8.48 3.19
C ASP A 152 3.29 8.00 2.61
N ALA A 153 3.17 6.70 2.27
CA ALA A 153 1.93 6.13 1.78
C ALA A 153 0.85 6.06 2.87
N ILE A 154 1.24 5.74 4.11
CA ILE A 154 0.31 5.71 5.25
C ILE A 154 -0.16 7.13 5.62
N GLU A 155 0.69 8.13 5.41
CA GLU A 155 0.37 9.54 5.69
C GLU A 155 -0.63 10.18 4.72
N THR A 156 -0.94 9.53 3.58
CA THR A 156 -1.81 10.14 2.54
C THR A 156 -3.29 10.13 2.85
N ASP A 157 -3.78 9.39 3.85
CA ASP A 157 -5.20 9.10 4.11
C ASP A 157 -5.97 8.44 2.94
N LEU A 158 -5.30 8.10 1.84
CA LEU A 158 -5.90 7.39 0.72
C LEU A 158 -6.03 5.90 1.07
N ALA A 159 -7.21 5.48 1.51
CA ALA A 159 -7.46 4.15 2.06
C ALA A 159 -6.91 2.97 1.24
N PRO A 160 -6.93 2.96 -0.12
CA PRO A 160 -6.34 1.88 -0.90
C PRO A 160 -4.83 1.77 -0.75
N ILE A 161 -4.10 2.90 -0.82
CA ILE A 161 -2.63 2.88 -0.72
C ILE A 161 -2.18 2.63 0.71
N VAL A 162 -2.91 3.15 1.70
CA VAL A 162 -2.67 2.87 3.12
C VAL A 162 -2.77 1.36 3.40
N ARG A 163 -3.82 0.70 2.86
CA ARG A 163 -3.96 -0.76 2.99
C ARG A 163 -2.81 -1.52 2.34
N PHE A 164 -2.42 -1.10 1.15
CA PHE A 164 -1.28 -1.70 0.43
C PHE A 164 0.02 -1.52 1.21
N ALA A 165 0.34 -0.31 1.66
CA ALA A 165 1.53 -0.02 2.45
C ALA A 165 1.59 -0.83 3.76
N ARG A 166 0.45 -0.96 4.45
CA ARG A 166 0.36 -1.81 5.65
C ARG A 166 0.57 -3.30 5.35
N THR A 167 0.12 -3.77 4.19
CA THR A 167 0.37 -5.15 3.76
C THR A 167 1.84 -5.39 3.51
N LEU A 168 2.54 -4.48 2.81
CA LEU A 168 3.99 -4.56 2.60
C LEU A 168 4.76 -4.52 3.93
N ASN A 169 4.34 -3.65 4.85
CA ASN A 169 5.00 -3.52 6.15
C ASN A 169 4.86 -4.76 7.04
N ARG A 170 3.79 -5.53 6.86
CA ARG A 170 3.58 -6.79 7.63
C ARG A 170 4.64 -7.84 7.30
N ASP A 171 5.04 -7.90 6.04
CA ASP A 171 5.98 -8.89 5.52
C ASP A 171 7.23 -8.19 4.94
N ILE A 172 7.72 -7.14 5.62
CA ILE A 172 8.75 -6.23 5.11
C ILE A 172 10.03 -6.96 4.69
N ASP A 173 10.45 -7.97 5.42
CA ASP A 173 11.66 -8.74 5.12
C ASP A 173 11.48 -9.56 3.83
N ALA A 174 10.32 -10.18 3.64
CA ALA A 174 10.00 -10.89 2.39
C ALA A 174 9.95 -9.93 1.20
N VAL A 175 9.40 -8.73 1.40
CA VAL A 175 9.35 -7.69 0.34
C VAL A 175 10.75 -7.17 0.01
N ARG A 176 11.61 -6.94 1.02
CA ARG A 176 13.02 -6.57 0.81
C ARG A 176 13.75 -7.63 0.00
N ASN A 177 13.65 -8.90 0.40
CA ASN A 177 14.25 -10.00 -0.32
C ASN A 177 13.75 -10.10 -1.77
N ALA A 178 12.45 -9.88 -2.01
CA ALA A 178 11.89 -9.87 -3.36
C ALA A 178 12.38 -8.69 -4.23
N ILE A 179 12.77 -7.57 -3.62
CA ILE A 179 13.34 -6.41 -4.32
C ILE A 179 14.82 -6.64 -4.65
N GLU A 180 15.61 -7.15 -3.71
CA GLU A 180 17.07 -7.21 -3.76
C GLU A 180 17.58 -8.48 -4.40
N MET A 181 16.89 -9.62 -4.21
CA MET A 181 17.33 -10.90 -4.72
C MET A 181 16.92 -11.10 -6.18
N GLU A 182 17.75 -11.82 -6.93
CA GLU A 182 17.47 -12.19 -8.33
C GLU A 182 16.42 -13.28 -8.47
N TRP A 183 16.16 -14.01 -7.40
CA TRP A 183 15.25 -15.13 -7.39
C TRP A 183 13.78 -14.66 -7.46
N SER A 184 13.05 -15.22 -8.42
CA SER A 184 11.60 -14.98 -8.51
C SER A 184 10.83 -16.29 -8.31
N ASN A 185 9.68 -16.20 -7.67
CA ASN A 185 8.76 -17.32 -7.49
C ASN A 185 7.95 -17.65 -8.77
N GLY A 186 8.22 -16.91 -9.87
CA GLY A 186 7.42 -16.98 -11.08
C GLY A 186 7.37 -18.37 -11.71
N GLN A 187 8.48 -19.13 -11.65
CA GLN A 187 8.50 -20.50 -12.15
C GLN A 187 7.62 -21.43 -11.31
N ALA A 188 7.69 -21.31 -9.97
CA ALA A 188 6.85 -22.10 -9.07
C ALA A 188 5.37 -21.74 -9.22
N GLU A 189 5.04 -20.46 -9.29
CA GLU A 189 3.68 -19.97 -9.55
C GLU A 189 3.16 -20.42 -10.91
N GLY A 190 3.99 -20.40 -11.95
CA GLY A 190 3.66 -20.93 -13.28
C GLY A 190 3.29 -22.40 -13.22
N GLN A 191 4.07 -23.22 -12.53
CA GLN A 191 3.78 -24.66 -12.36
C GLN A 191 2.52 -24.89 -11.50
N ILE A 192 2.31 -24.13 -10.43
CA ILE A 192 1.10 -24.20 -9.63
C ILE A 192 -0.13 -23.83 -10.46
N ASN A 193 -0.05 -22.79 -11.28
CA ASN A 193 -1.15 -22.40 -12.16
C ASN A 193 -1.45 -23.45 -13.23
N ARG A 194 -0.40 -24.05 -13.81
CA ARG A 194 -0.53 -25.18 -14.73
C ARG A 194 -1.23 -26.35 -14.07
N LEU A 195 -0.84 -26.73 -12.83
CA LEU A 195 -1.47 -27.79 -12.07
C LEU A 195 -2.96 -27.49 -11.80
N LYS A 196 -3.26 -26.24 -11.36
CA LYS A 196 -4.65 -25.80 -11.14
C LYS A 196 -5.49 -25.88 -12.41
N THR A 197 -4.92 -25.49 -13.55
CA THR A 197 -5.61 -25.55 -14.85
C THR A 197 -5.90 -27.01 -15.26
N LEU A 198 -4.90 -27.89 -15.15
CA LEU A 198 -5.10 -29.33 -15.40
C LEU A 198 -6.16 -29.92 -14.48
N LYS A 199 -6.12 -29.63 -13.18
CA LYS A 199 -7.12 -30.11 -12.22
C LYS A 199 -8.53 -29.64 -12.57
N ARG A 200 -8.69 -28.38 -13.00
CA ARG A 200 -9.98 -27.84 -13.44
C ARG A 200 -10.49 -28.50 -14.72
N ALA A 201 -9.63 -28.68 -15.72
CA ALA A 201 -9.97 -29.35 -16.97
C ALA A 201 -10.41 -30.82 -16.75
N MET A 202 -9.97 -31.44 -15.67
CA MET A 202 -10.35 -32.79 -15.27
C MET A 202 -11.48 -32.81 -14.22
N TYR A 203 -12.22 -31.73 -14.08
CA TYR A 203 -13.36 -31.60 -13.15
C TYR A 203 -13.03 -31.97 -11.70
N GLY A 204 -11.74 -31.80 -11.28
CA GLY A 204 -11.27 -32.15 -9.93
C GLY A 204 -11.15 -33.66 -9.65
N ARG A 205 -11.44 -34.52 -10.62
CA ARG A 205 -11.45 -35.99 -10.45
C ARG A 205 -10.09 -36.66 -10.67
N ALA A 206 -9.07 -35.90 -11.10
CA ALA A 206 -7.72 -36.44 -11.30
C ALA A 206 -7.03 -36.75 -9.97
N GLY A 207 -6.63 -38.01 -9.79
CA GLY A 207 -5.79 -38.44 -8.69
C GLY A 207 -4.33 -37.96 -8.86
N PRO A 208 -3.50 -38.02 -7.78
CA PRO A 208 -2.12 -37.54 -7.79
C PRO A 208 -1.26 -38.13 -8.92
N ASN A 209 -1.40 -39.42 -9.19
CA ASN A 209 -0.61 -40.11 -10.22
C ASN A 209 -0.89 -39.59 -11.65
N LEU A 210 -2.16 -39.35 -11.97
CA LEU A 210 -2.54 -38.79 -13.25
C LEU A 210 -2.11 -37.33 -13.40
N LEU A 211 -2.23 -36.55 -12.35
CA LEU A 211 -1.75 -35.16 -12.33
C LEU A 211 -0.22 -35.12 -12.51
N ARG A 212 0.52 -36.00 -11.83
CA ARG A 212 1.96 -36.13 -11.98
C ARG A 212 2.35 -36.50 -13.40
N ALA A 213 1.71 -37.48 -14.01
CA ALA A 213 1.96 -37.90 -15.39
C ALA A 213 1.71 -36.78 -16.41
N ARG A 214 0.72 -35.91 -16.15
CA ARG A 214 0.40 -34.74 -17.00
C ARG A 214 1.31 -33.53 -16.77
N MET A 215 1.88 -33.42 -15.60
CA MET A 215 2.79 -32.30 -15.23
C MET A 215 4.22 -32.56 -15.68
N LEU A 216 4.69 -33.80 -15.58
CA LEU A 216 6.06 -34.16 -15.97
C LEU A 216 6.17 -34.27 -17.50
N PRO A 217 7.28 -33.81 -18.09
CA PRO A 217 7.53 -34.06 -19.51
C PRO A 217 7.59 -35.56 -19.76
N LEU A 218 6.97 -36.02 -20.86
CA LEU A 218 7.17 -37.37 -21.34
C LEU A 218 8.62 -37.47 -21.77
N HIS A 219 9.43 -38.23 -21.01
CA HIS A 219 10.73 -38.63 -21.52
C HIS A 219 10.49 -39.59 -22.68
N HIS A 220 10.69 -39.12 -23.90
CA HIS A 220 10.84 -39.99 -25.03
C HIS A 220 12.18 -40.72 -24.80
N THR A 221 12.13 -41.93 -24.26
CA THR A 221 13.24 -42.90 -24.40
C THR A 221 13.38 -43.24 -25.87
N ASN A 222 14.42 -42.70 -26.51
CA ASN A 222 14.92 -43.21 -27.77
C ASN A 222 15.51 -44.60 -27.53
#